data_0530222f9d77adf44178c16b563ec7a4
#
_entry.id   0530222f9d77adf44178c16b563ec7a4
#
_cell.length_a   1.000
_cell.length_b   1.000
_cell.length_c   1.000
_cell.angle_alpha   90.00
_cell.angle_beta   90.00
_cell.angle_gamma   90.00
#
_symmetry.space_group_name_H-M   'P 1'
#
loop_
_entity.id
_entity.type
_entity.pdbx_description
1 polymer ?
#
loop_
_entity_poly.entity_id
_entity_poly.type
_entity_poly.pdbx_seq_one_letter_code
_entity_poly.pdbx_strand_id
1 'polypeptide(L)'
;MQYFFCRFRGIPETGTQGYFLFSTYFIEFFIDVKDASSGPLLCPLNLVPVLWSWSKNTDFERKAYAFKILYLRKKLNQHMFPSVSFSDTKAYSQLSQHAASIKALHLRDLFAQEPSRFAEFSLRFEDILVDFSKNRITSETRSLLLGLVEECELKTAIEAMFSGEAINQTENRAVLHTALRNPNKTGIALNGKDILPDIHQVLNQMEQFSDAVRSGAWKGYSGKAIEHIVNIGIGGSDLGPVMVTEALKAYQDPKLSLHFVSNVDGTHIAETLKKVNPETTLFMVASKTFTTQETMANAFTARTWFLENGGDAAGVAKHFVAISTNEKGVKEFGIDTQKMFGFWDWVGGRYSLWSAIGLSICCAIGFSRFREMLDGAHAMDEHFRSEKFESNIPVTLALLGIWYNNFFGADSHAILPYDQYLHRFAAYFQQGDMESNGKQVDRNGKAVDYQTGPIIWGEPGTNGQHAFYQLIHQGTKLIPCDFIAPAQSHNPIGQHHQLLLSNFFAQTEALMNGKTEAEVVAELKAAGKSDAEIEKLKAFKVFDGNRPSNSILVKKITPRVLGALLAMYEHKIFVQGVIWNVFSFDQWGVELGKQLANQILPELESGAKVNNHDSSTNGLINQYKDWK
;
A
#
# COMPACT_ATOMS: atom_id res chain seq x y z
N MET A 1 24.20 -19.04 23.22
CA MET A 1 24.10 -20.39 22.64
C MET A 1 24.04 -21.37 23.78
N GLN A 2 22.89 -21.96 24.07
CA GLN A 2 22.74 -23.05 25.03
C GLN A 2 22.54 -24.33 24.23
N TYR A 3 23.44 -25.27 24.42
CA TYR A 3 23.38 -26.58 23.79
C TYR A 3 22.74 -27.57 24.78
N PHE A 4 21.72 -28.29 24.34
CA PHE A 4 21.13 -29.40 25.10
C PHE A 4 21.58 -30.73 24.48
N PHE A 5 22.17 -31.59 25.31
CA PHE A 5 22.52 -32.96 24.93
C PHE A 5 21.44 -33.91 25.43
N CYS A 6 20.79 -34.64 24.52
CA CYS A 6 19.91 -35.73 24.90
C CYS A 6 20.60 -37.08 24.67
N ARG A 7 20.72 -37.86 25.72
CA ARG A 7 21.25 -39.23 25.67
C ARG A 7 20.09 -40.19 25.69
N PHE A 8 19.90 -40.97 24.62
CA PHE A 8 18.92 -42.06 24.61
C PHE A 8 19.52 -43.31 25.27
N ARG A 9 18.88 -43.84 26.32
CA ARG A 9 19.16 -45.16 26.89
C ARG A 9 18.40 -46.22 26.12
N GLY A 10 19.09 -47.25 25.59
CA GLY A 10 18.46 -48.44 25.05
C GLY A 10 18.92 -48.92 23.68
N ILE A 11 20.14 -48.57 23.24
CA ILE A 11 20.71 -49.15 22.00
C ILE A 11 21.88 -50.05 22.38
N PRO A 12 21.94 -51.30 21.90
CA PRO A 12 23.11 -52.17 22.11
C PRO A 12 24.35 -51.60 21.41
N GLU A 13 25.48 -51.69 22.07
CA GLU A 13 26.78 -51.20 21.58
C GLU A 13 27.18 -51.88 20.27
N THR A 14 26.97 -51.23 19.15
CA THR A 14 27.75 -51.42 17.93
C THR A 14 28.29 -50.06 17.50
N GLY A 15 29.40 -49.75 18.00
CA GLY A 15 30.51 -48.90 17.52
C GLY A 15 30.27 -47.54 16.87
N THR A 16 29.09 -46.93 16.89
CA THR A 16 28.82 -45.59 16.31
C THR A 16 28.07 -44.68 17.31
N GLN A 17 28.72 -43.62 17.76
CA GLN A 17 28.09 -42.59 18.60
C GLN A 17 27.56 -41.50 17.67
N GLY A 18 26.21 -41.35 17.63
CA GLY A 18 25.56 -40.23 16.98
C GLY A 18 25.28 -39.08 17.97
N TYR A 19 25.59 -37.86 17.63
CA TYR A 19 25.28 -36.65 18.42
C TYR A 19 24.24 -35.82 17.68
N PHE A 20 23.23 -35.36 18.39
CA PHE A 20 22.22 -34.41 17.88
C PHE A 20 22.46 -33.04 18.48
N LEU A 21 22.66 -32.03 17.64
CA LEU A 21 22.75 -30.65 18.04
C LEU A 21 21.45 -29.90 17.70
N PHE A 22 20.80 -29.34 18.72
CA PHE A 22 19.66 -28.44 18.49
C PHE A 22 20.10 -27.00 18.66
N SER A 23 19.91 -26.19 17.64
CA SER A 23 19.99 -24.74 17.70
C SER A 23 18.58 -24.17 17.60
N THR A 24 18.30 -23.10 18.34
CA THR A 24 16.98 -22.45 18.35
C THR A 24 16.54 -21.89 16.99
N TYR A 25 17.42 -21.90 15.98
CA TYR A 25 17.14 -21.37 14.64
C TYR A 25 17.51 -22.29 13.47
N PHE A 26 18.24 -23.40 13.72
CA PHE A 26 18.60 -24.37 12.68
C PHE A 26 18.75 -25.76 13.29
N ILE A 27 18.17 -26.75 12.64
CA ILE A 27 18.40 -28.18 12.95
C ILE A 27 19.38 -28.68 11.90
N GLU A 28 20.64 -28.80 12.26
CA GLU A 28 21.66 -29.47 11.44
C GLU A 28 21.92 -30.86 11.98
N PHE A 29 21.86 -31.86 11.12
CA PHE A 29 22.21 -33.25 11.46
C PHE A 29 23.58 -33.56 10.85
N PHE A 30 24.55 -33.87 11.69
CA PHE A 30 25.82 -34.44 11.26
C PHE A 30 25.83 -35.93 11.55
N ILE A 31 26.08 -36.75 10.54
CA ILE A 31 26.33 -38.19 10.69
C ILE A 31 27.73 -38.45 10.20
N ASP A 32 28.58 -38.90 11.14
CA ASP A 32 29.93 -39.35 10.80
C ASP A 32 29.82 -40.88 10.55
N VAL A 33 29.94 -41.25 9.28
CA VAL A 33 29.95 -42.66 8.86
C VAL A 33 31.41 -43.01 8.60
N LYS A 34 32.06 -43.71 9.53
CA LYS A 34 33.37 -44.32 9.25
C LYS A 34 33.15 -45.49 8.29
N ASP A 35 33.73 -45.37 7.11
CA ASP A 35 33.69 -46.24 5.93
C ASP A 35 32.70 -45.86 4.83
N ALA A 36 32.94 -44.70 4.23
CA ALA A 36 32.53 -44.44 2.85
C ALA A 36 33.50 -43.46 2.19
N SER A 37 34.05 -43.87 1.08
CA SER A 37 35.01 -43.11 0.28
C SER A 37 34.39 -41.95 -0.51
N SER A 38 33.67 -41.06 0.17
CA SER A 38 33.19 -39.80 -0.43
C SER A 38 32.91 -38.81 0.69
N GLY A 39 33.39 -37.58 0.51
CA GLY A 39 33.39 -36.51 1.52
C GLY A 39 32.04 -36.10 2.07
N PRO A 40 32.00 -35.15 3.03
CA PRO A 40 30.77 -34.81 3.75
C PRO A 40 29.71 -34.27 2.81
N LEU A 41 28.56 -34.96 2.72
CA LEU A 41 27.36 -34.53 2.02
C LEU A 41 26.60 -33.57 2.91
N LEU A 42 26.71 -32.29 2.65
CA LEU A 42 25.74 -31.29 3.08
C LEU A 42 24.43 -31.53 2.31
N CYS A 43 23.43 -32.07 2.96
CA CYS A 43 22.12 -32.27 2.35
C CYS A 43 21.06 -31.50 3.13
N PRO A 44 20.62 -30.33 2.65
CA PRO A 44 19.42 -29.72 3.20
C PRO A 44 18.21 -30.58 2.80
N LEU A 45 17.55 -31.18 3.79
CA LEU A 45 16.20 -31.76 3.66
C LEU A 45 16.02 -33.13 2.96
N ASN A 46 17.02 -33.98 2.90
CA ASN A 46 16.78 -35.40 2.55
C ASN A 46 16.90 -36.32 3.76
N LEU A 47 15.96 -36.20 4.70
CA LEU A 47 15.80 -37.11 5.85
C LEU A 47 15.34 -38.55 5.46
N VAL A 48 14.80 -38.70 4.26
CA VAL A 48 14.22 -39.96 3.80
C VAL A 48 15.22 -41.12 3.67
N PRO A 49 16.44 -40.96 3.12
CA PRO A 49 17.41 -42.08 3.04
C PRO A 49 17.98 -42.50 4.39
N VAL A 50 18.13 -41.56 5.33
CA VAL A 50 18.75 -41.83 6.64
C VAL A 50 17.80 -42.61 7.56
N LEU A 51 16.51 -42.24 7.55
CA LEU A 51 15.48 -42.95 8.31
C LEU A 51 15.21 -44.35 7.71
N TRP A 52 15.43 -44.52 6.41
CA TRP A 52 15.20 -45.80 5.72
C TRP A 52 16.23 -46.89 6.06
N SER A 53 17.46 -46.52 6.39
CA SER A 53 18.50 -47.48 6.79
C SER A 53 18.33 -48.01 8.22
N TRP A 54 17.52 -47.35 9.04
CA TRP A 54 17.34 -47.69 10.46
C TRP A 54 16.08 -48.52 10.78
N SER A 55 15.14 -48.64 9.83
CA SER A 55 13.88 -49.35 10.09
C SER A 55 13.95 -50.77 9.53
N LYS A 56 14.15 -51.73 10.42
CA LYS A 56 13.91 -53.17 10.13
C LYS A 56 12.42 -53.56 10.28
N ASN A 57 11.50 -52.59 10.30
CA ASN A 57 10.11 -52.75 10.65
C ASN A 57 9.19 -52.95 9.44
N THR A 58 7.98 -53.44 9.70
CA THR A 58 6.99 -53.87 8.72
C THR A 58 6.56 -52.78 7.73
N ASP A 59 6.00 -53.18 6.59
CA ASP A 59 5.54 -52.25 5.52
C ASP A 59 4.50 -51.22 6.02
N PHE A 60 3.76 -51.55 7.08
CA PHE A 60 2.80 -50.66 7.72
C PHE A 60 3.49 -49.52 8.47
N GLU A 61 4.57 -49.79 9.21
CA GLU A 61 5.32 -48.73 9.93
C GLU A 61 6.07 -47.82 8.98
N ARG A 62 6.56 -48.35 7.85
CA ARG A 62 7.18 -47.55 6.77
C ARG A 62 6.17 -46.59 6.15
N LYS A 63 4.94 -47.04 5.88
CA LYS A 63 3.87 -46.18 5.37
C LYS A 63 3.42 -45.13 6.39
N ALA A 64 3.32 -45.50 7.67
CA ALA A 64 2.99 -44.56 8.74
C ALA A 64 4.08 -43.50 8.96
N TYR A 65 5.37 -43.87 8.85
CA TYR A 65 6.49 -42.96 8.92
C TYR A 65 6.56 -42.05 7.69
N ALA A 66 6.40 -42.59 6.49
CA ALA A 66 6.32 -41.81 5.27
C ALA A 66 5.17 -40.78 5.31
N PHE A 67 4.00 -41.23 5.82
CA PHE A 67 2.84 -40.37 6.01
C PHE A 67 3.11 -39.25 7.07
N LYS A 68 3.79 -39.63 8.16
CA LYS A 68 4.17 -38.66 9.21
C LYS A 68 5.23 -37.65 8.72
N ILE A 69 6.18 -38.11 7.90
CA ILE A 69 7.17 -37.23 7.24
C ILE A 69 6.49 -36.35 6.18
N LEU A 70 5.58 -36.88 5.38
CA LEU A 70 4.78 -36.10 4.44
C LEU A 70 3.89 -35.08 5.17
N TYR A 71 3.28 -35.49 6.29
CA TYR A 71 2.48 -34.61 7.15
C TYR A 71 3.33 -33.54 7.81
N LEU A 72 4.51 -33.88 8.35
CA LEU A 72 5.47 -32.90 8.90
C LEU A 72 6.05 -32.00 7.83
N ARG A 73 6.35 -32.54 6.64
CA ARG A 73 6.77 -31.77 5.47
C ARG A 73 5.66 -30.83 5.00
N LYS A 74 4.42 -31.32 4.96
CA LYS A 74 3.24 -30.50 4.64
C LYS A 74 2.99 -29.44 5.71
N LYS A 75 3.23 -29.76 6.99
CA LYS A 75 3.11 -28.83 8.11
C LYS A 75 4.27 -27.82 8.19
N LEU A 76 5.49 -28.21 7.82
CA LEU A 76 6.66 -27.31 7.67
C LEU A 76 6.56 -26.43 6.42
N ASN A 77 6.02 -26.96 5.32
CA ASN A 77 5.76 -26.19 4.11
C ASN A 77 4.45 -25.38 4.15
N GLN A 78 3.56 -25.64 5.14
CA GLN A 78 2.27 -24.95 5.25
C GLN A 78 2.40 -23.46 5.62
N HIS A 79 3.61 -22.95 5.87
CA HIS A 79 3.83 -21.59 6.34
C HIS A 79 5.04 -20.87 5.72
N MET A 80 5.57 -21.33 4.58
CA MET A 80 6.56 -20.50 3.88
C MET A 80 5.89 -19.59 2.86
N PHE A 81 6.11 -18.29 3.00
CA PHE A 81 5.65 -17.30 2.02
C PHE A 81 6.14 -17.69 0.63
N PRO A 82 5.25 -17.95 -0.34
CA PRO A 82 5.61 -18.52 -1.63
C PRO A 82 6.55 -17.61 -2.41
N SER A 83 7.48 -18.20 -3.15
CA SER A 83 8.42 -17.49 -4.02
C SER A 83 8.46 -18.18 -5.39
N VAL A 84 7.53 -17.80 -6.25
CA VAL A 84 7.38 -18.33 -7.61
C VAL A 84 7.84 -17.29 -8.61
N SER A 85 8.72 -17.65 -9.55
CA SER A 85 9.14 -16.76 -10.63
C SER A 85 7.98 -16.52 -11.58
N PHE A 86 7.57 -15.28 -11.75
CA PHE A 86 6.40 -14.88 -12.54
C PHE A 86 6.54 -15.30 -14.01
N SER A 87 7.69 -15.01 -14.64
CA SER A 87 7.95 -15.32 -16.06
C SER A 87 8.10 -16.83 -16.31
N ASP A 88 8.39 -17.64 -15.27
CA ASP A 88 8.53 -19.09 -15.40
C ASP A 88 7.19 -19.84 -15.28
N THR A 89 6.10 -19.17 -14.93
CA THR A 89 4.78 -19.80 -14.82
C THR A 89 4.23 -20.19 -16.19
N LYS A 90 3.50 -21.30 -16.24
CA LYS A 90 2.78 -21.72 -17.45
C LYS A 90 1.73 -20.66 -17.85
N ALA A 91 1.05 -20.10 -16.85
CA ALA A 91 0.05 -19.06 -17.06
C ALA A 91 0.64 -17.80 -17.70
N TYR A 92 1.86 -17.38 -17.36
CA TYR A 92 2.55 -16.27 -18.01
C TYR A 92 2.72 -16.52 -19.52
N SER A 93 3.19 -17.70 -19.90
CA SER A 93 3.36 -18.06 -21.32
C SER A 93 2.01 -18.09 -22.05
N GLN A 94 0.97 -18.65 -21.44
CA GLN A 94 -0.38 -18.70 -22.02
C GLN A 94 -0.99 -17.31 -22.15
N LEU A 95 -0.85 -16.44 -21.13
CA LEU A 95 -1.32 -15.06 -21.18
C LEU A 95 -0.59 -14.23 -22.22
N SER A 96 0.71 -14.44 -22.42
CA SER A 96 1.50 -13.78 -23.48
C SER A 96 0.97 -14.13 -24.86
N GLN A 97 0.68 -15.40 -25.13
CA GLN A 97 0.10 -15.87 -26.38
C GLN A 97 -1.32 -15.33 -26.56
N HIS A 98 -2.13 -15.41 -25.52
CA HIS A 98 -3.50 -14.92 -25.52
C HIS A 98 -3.57 -13.41 -25.77
N ALA A 99 -2.71 -12.61 -25.12
CA ALA A 99 -2.62 -11.17 -25.35
C ALA A 99 -2.34 -10.85 -26.82
N ALA A 100 -1.44 -11.57 -27.48
CA ALA A 100 -1.15 -11.40 -28.89
C ALA A 100 -2.39 -11.67 -29.77
N SER A 101 -3.18 -12.69 -29.42
CA SER A 101 -4.39 -13.08 -30.19
C SER A 101 -5.53 -12.07 -30.05
N ILE A 102 -5.74 -11.50 -28.85
CA ILE A 102 -6.85 -10.57 -28.59
C ILE A 102 -6.48 -9.09 -28.76
N LYS A 103 -5.24 -8.78 -29.11
CA LYS A 103 -4.76 -7.40 -29.25
C LYS A 103 -5.55 -6.57 -30.26
N ALA A 104 -6.10 -7.24 -31.28
CA ALA A 104 -6.93 -6.63 -32.31
C ALA A 104 -8.41 -6.47 -31.93
N LEU A 105 -8.88 -7.10 -30.85
CA LEU A 105 -10.28 -7.00 -30.42
C LEU A 105 -10.58 -5.59 -29.91
N HIS A 106 -11.72 -5.06 -30.37
CA HIS A 106 -12.20 -3.77 -29.92
C HIS A 106 -13.31 -3.93 -28.88
N LEU A 107 -13.29 -3.11 -27.82
CA LEU A 107 -14.31 -3.14 -26.76
C LEU A 107 -15.73 -2.95 -27.29
N ARG A 108 -15.91 -2.09 -28.30
CA ARG A 108 -17.21 -1.89 -28.99
C ARG A 108 -17.77 -3.23 -29.52
N ASP A 109 -16.92 -4.05 -30.12
CA ASP A 109 -17.34 -5.34 -30.69
C ASP A 109 -17.64 -6.36 -29.58
N LEU A 110 -16.84 -6.36 -28.50
CA LEU A 110 -17.10 -7.22 -27.34
C LEU A 110 -18.46 -6.89 -26.70
N PHE A 111 -18.80 -5.62 -26.53
CA PHE A 111 -20.13 -5.22 -26.01
C PHE A 111 -21.27 -5.54 -26.97
N ALA A 112 -21.05 -5.47 -28.26
CA ALA A 112 -22.06 -5.86 -29.27
C ALA A 112 -22.32 -7.37 -29.26
N GLN A 113 -21.28 -8.19 -29.02
CA GLN A 113 -21.37 -9.65 -29.00
C GLN A 113 -21.84 -10.20 -27.64
N GLU A 114 -21.59 -9.50 -26.56
CA GLU A 114 -21.87 -9.92 -25.18
C GLU A 114 -22.80 -8.89 -24.45
N PRO A 115 -24.11 -8.93 -24.70
CA PRO A 115 -25.06 -7.98 -24.07
C PRO A 115 -25.09 -8.08 -22.53
N SER A 116 -24.74 -9.26 -21.98
CA SER A 116 -24.64 -9.52 -20.52
C SER A 116 -23.33 -9.06 -19.91
N ARG A 117 -22.41 -8.47 -20.67
CA ARG A 117 -21.03 -8.19 -20.28
C ARG A 117 -20.90 -7.41 -18.97
N PHE A 118 -21.78 -6.44 -18.71
CA PHE A 118 -21.81 -5.74 -17.43
C PHE A 118 -22.09 -6.70 -16.26
N ALA A 119 -23.03 -7.61 -16.41
CA ALA A 119 -23.39 -8.56 -15.35
C ALA A 119 -22.26 -9.58 -15.08
N GLU A 120 -21.54 -9.98 -16.13
CA GLU A 120 -20.43 -10.96 -16.03
C GLU A 120 -19.14 -10.36 -15.48
N PHE A 121 -18.89 -9.08 -15.79
CA PHE A 121 -17.67 -8.37 -15.44
C PHE A 121 -17.92 -7.22 -14.46
N SER A 122 -18.81 -7.43 -13.50
CA SER A 122 -18.98 -6.55 -12.34
C SER A 122 -19.06 -7.36 -11.04
N LEU A 123 -18.56 -6.77 -9.96
CA LEU A 123 -18.57 -7.35 -8.61
C LEU A 123 -19.12 -6.34 -7.62
N ARG A 124 -19.77 -6.85 -6.58
CA ARG A 124 -20.33 -6.02 -5.50
C ARG A 124 -19.77 -6.42 -4.15
N PHE A 125 -19.50 -5.42 -3.34
CA PHE A 125 -19.17 -5.58 -1.94
C PHE A 125 -19.87 -4.47 -1.15
N GLU A 126 -20.83 -4.81 -0.31
CA GLU A 126 -21.65 -3.84 0.43
C GLU A 126 -22.15 -2.68 -0.48
N ASP A 127 -21.80 -1.44 -0.15
CA ASP A 127 -22.15 -0.22 -0.89
C ASP A 127 -21.14 0.12 -2.03
N ILE A 128 -20.33 -0.83 -2.47
CA ILE A 128 -19.32 -0.69 -3.54
C ILE A 128 -19.69 -1.59 -4.71
N LEU A 129 -19.79 -1.03 -5.91
CA LEU A 129 -19.90 -1.73 -7.18
C LEU A 129 -18.64 -1.47 -8.00
N VAL A 130 -17.96 -2.52 -8.42
CA VAL A 130 -16.81 -2.47 -9.33
C VAL A 130 -17.22 -3.05 -10.67
N ASP A 131 -17.37 -2.21 -11.67
CA ASP A 131 -17.56 -2.59 -13.06
C ASP A 131 -16.22 -2.57 -13.78
N PHE A 132 -15.76 -3.74 -14.20
CA PHE A 132 -14.55 -3.93 -15.01
C PHE A 132 -14.88 -4.46 -16.42
N SER A 133 -16.13 -4.31 -16.86
CA SER A 133 -16.57 -4.76 -18.19
C SER A 133 -15.89 -4.00 -19.33
N LYS A 134 -15.46 -2.76 -19.10
CA LYS A 134 -14.75 -1.93 -20.08
C LYS A 134 -13.24 -2.22 -20.12
N ASN A 135 -12.86 -3.48 -19.93
CA ASN A 135 -11.50 -3.96 -20.09
C ASN A 135 -11.39 -4.89 -21.31
N ARG A 136 -10.20 -4.91 -21.94
CA ARG A 136 -9.90 -5.78 -23.10
C ARG A 136 -9.62 -7.19 -22.61
N ILE A 137 -10.65 -7.85 -22.12
CA ILE A 137 -10.63 -9.21 -21.58
C ILE A 137 -11.84 -9.99 -22.08
N THR A 138 -11.69 -11.31 -22.13
CA THR A 138 -12.75 -12.28 -22.37
C THR A 138 -12.85 -13.22 -21.15
N SER A 139 -13.84 -14.13 -21.14
CA SER A 139 -13.94 -15.19 -20.13
C SER A 139 -12.69 -16.09 -20.13
N GLU A 140 -12.06 -16.31 -21.30
CA GLU A 140 -10.78 -17.01 -21.40
C GLU A 140 -9.66 -16.25 -20.73
N THR A 141 -9.53 -14.93 -20.98
CA THR A 141 -8.55 -14.07 -20.29
C THR A 141 -8.67 -14.19 -18.78
N ARG A 142 -9.91 -14.13 -18.29
CA ARG A 142 -10.19 -14.24 -16.84
C ARG A 142 -9.76 -15.60 -16.30
N SER A 143 -10.05 -16.68 -17.01
CA SER A 143 -9.63 -18.04 -16.61
C SER A 143 -8.10 -18.17 -16.56
N LEU A 144 -7.38 -17.65 -17.55
CA LEU A 144 -5.91 -17.67 -17.56
C LEU A 144 -5.30 -16.82 -16.43
N LEU A 145 -5.87 -15.64 -16.14
CA LEU A 145 -5.44 -14.80 -15.02
C LEU A 145 -5.66 -15.49 -13.67
N LEU A 146 -6.76 -16.22 -13.51
CA LEU A 146 -7.01 -17.03 -12.32
C LEU A 146 -6.03 -18.20 -12.21
N GLY A 147 -5.67 -18.83 -13.33
CA GLY A 147 -4.61 -19.84 -13.35
C GLY A 147 -3.27 -19.32 -12.84
N LEU A 148 -2.94 -18.06 -13.13
CA LEU A 148 -1.74 -17.40 -12.62
C LEU A 148 -1.78 -17.25 -11.09
N VAL A 149 -2.93 -16.91 -10.51
CA VAL A 149 -3.14 -16.80 -9.06
C VAL A 149 -2.84 -18.13 -8.36
N GLU A 150 -3.31 -19.22 -8.94
CA GLU A 150 -3.08 -20.57 -8.39
C GLU A 150 -1.60 -20.98 -8.50
N GLU A 151 -0.97 -20.75 -9.65
CA GLU A 151 0.45 -21.08 -9.84
C GLU A 151 1.36 -20.25 -8.91
N CYS A 152 1.02 -19.00 -8.60
CA CYS A 152 1.73 -18.14 -7.67
C CYS A 152 1.38 -18.41 -6.19
N GLU A 153 0.57 -19.42 -5.90
CA GLU A 153 0.18 -19.83 -4.53
C GLU A 153 -0.39 -18.68 -3.68
N LEU A 154 -1.19 -17.77 -4.30
CA LEU A 154 -1.70 -16.58 -3.63
C LEU A 154 -2.44 -16.89 -2.33
N LYS A 155 -3.18 -18.01 -2.24
CA LYS A 155 -3.88 -18.39 -1.02
C LYS A 155 -2.94 -18.61 0.15
N THR A 156 -1.81 -19.24 -0.09
CA THR A 156 -0.73 -19.44 0.91
C THR A 156 -0.15 -18.10 1.34
N ALA A 157 0.08 -17.19 0.39
CA ALA A 157 0.61 -15.84 0.68
C ALA A 157 -0.34 -15.02 1.55
N ILE A 158 -1.65 -15.08 1.27
CA ILE A 158 -2.69 -14.41 2.08
C ILE A 158 -2.65 -14.94 3.52
N GLU A 159 -2.68 -16.25 3.70
CA GLU A 159 -2.65 -16.85 5.05
C GLU A 159 -1.33 -16.51 5.79
N ALA A 160 -0.19 -16.47 5.10
CA ALA A 160 1.08 -16.06 5.69
C ALA A 160 1.05 -14.61 6.22
N MET A 161 0.45 -13.68 5.46
CA MET A 161 0.27 -12.30 5.91
C MET A 161 -0.63 -12.23 7.15
N PHE A 162 -1.79 -12.85 7.12
CA PHE A 162 -2.76 -12.77 8.22
C PHE A 162 -2.35 -13.56 9.47
N SER A 163 -1.49 -14.59 9.32
CA SER A 163 -0.95 -15.36 10.46
C SER A 163 0.20 -14.67 11.18
N GLY A 164 0.76 -13.59 10.61
CA GLY A 164 1.89 -12.87 11.18
C GLY A 164 3.24 -13.49 10.89
N GLU A 165 3.37 -14.24 9.79
CA GLU A 165 4.68 -14.65 9.32
C GLU A 165 5.55 -13.45 8.94
N ALA A 166 6.87 -13.60 9.05
CA ALA A 166 7.82 -12.55 8.69
C ALA A 166 7.95 -12.43 7.17
N ILE A 167 6.86 -12.05 6.48
CA ILE A 167 6.81 -11.93 5.02
C ILE A 167 7.64 -10.74 4.49
N ASN A 168 7.94 -9.75 5.30
CA ASN A 168 8.97 -8.75 5.01
C ASN A 168 10.34 -9.31 5.43
N GLN A 169 10.86 -10.22 4.62
CA GLN A 169 12.04 -11.01 4.95
C GLN A 169 13.32 -10.19 4.96
N THR A 170 13.44 -9.15 4.14
CA THR A 170 14.64 -8.29 4.09
C THR A 170 14.84 -7.48 5.37
N GLU A 171 13.80 -7.23 6.14
CA GLU A 171 13.83 -6.59 7.45
C GLU A 171 13.49 -7.58 8.60
N ASN A 172 13.22 -8.84 8.29
CA ASN A 172 12.79 -9.90 9.24
C ASN A 172 11.61 -9.46 10.10
N ARG A 173 10.53 -8.98 9.46
CA ARG A 173 9.33 -8.46 10.14
C ARG A 173 8.05 -9.11 9.60
N ALA A 174 7.10 -9.31 10.50
CA ALA A 174 5.71 -9.55 10.11
C ALA A 174 5.10 -8.30 9.47
N VAL A 175 3.98 -8.47 8.76
CA VAL A 175 3.19 -7.39 8.16
C VAL A 175 1.76 -7.56 8.63
N LEU A 176 1.37 -6.80 9.66
CA LEU A 176 0.11 -6.99 10.37
C LEU A 176 -0.74 -5.71 10.46
N HIS A 177 -0.63 -4.83 9.46
CA HIS A 177 -1.51 -3.65 9.41
C HIS A 177 -3.00 -4.03 9.43
N THR A 178 -3.37 -5.23 8.97
CA THR A 178 -4.72 -5.79 9.06
C THR A 178 -5.17 -6.02 10.51
N ALA A 179 -4.24 -6.33 11.44
CA ALA A 179 -4.56 -6.49 12.86
C ALA A 179 -5.01 -5.18 13.53
N LEU A 180 -4.56 -4.02 13.03
CA LEU A 180 -4.92 -2.71 13.57
C LEU A 180 -6.42 -2.39 13.45
N ARG A 181 -7.10 -3.01 12.49
CA ARG A 181 -8.52 -2.81 12.19
C ARG A 181 -9.40 -3.99 12.58
N ASN A 182 -8.79 -5.04 13.17
CA ASN A 182 -9.53 -6.20 13.65
C ASN A 182 -10.36 -5.84 14.90
N PRO A 183 -11.68 -6.07 14.91
CA PRO A 183 -12.56 -5.75 16.04
C PRO A 183 -12.40 -6.71 17.20
N ASN A 184 -11.83 -7.90 17.01
CA ASN A 184 -11.64 -8.90 18.05
C ASN A 184 -10.62 -8.43 19.08
N LYS A 185 -10.82 -8.81 20.34
CA LYS A 185 -9.93 -8.42 21.44
C LYS A 185 -8.75 -9.36 21.64
N THR A 186 -8.79 -10.53 21.03
CA THR A 186 -7.77 -11.58 21.13
C THR A 186 -7.75 -12.40 19.85
N GLY A 187 -6.66 -13.14 19.60
CA GLY A 187 -6.63 -14.17 18.57
C GLY A 187 -5.57 -13.98 17.47
N ILE A 188 -4.72 -12.95 17.54
CA ILE A 188 -3.57 -12.79 16.64
C ILE A 188 -2.28 -12.86 17.43
N ALA A 189 -1.54 -13.97 17.31
CA ALA A 189 -0.29 -14.17 18.03
C ALA A 189 0.91 -13.81 17.19
N LEU A 190 1.80 -12.99 17.71
CA LEU A 190 3.12 -12.69 17.15
C LEU A 190 4.19 -13.06 18.18
N ASN A 191 5.13 -13.92 17.81
CA ASN A 191 6.19 -14.41 18.71
C ASN A 191 5.64 -14.98 20.04
N GLY A 192 4.49 -15.64 19.98
CA GLY A 192 3.84 -16.27 21.15
C GLY A 192 3.04 -15.30 22.05
N LYS A 193 2.98 -14.02 21.73
CA LYS A 193 2.17 -13.01 22.43
C LYS A 193 0.98 -12.60 21.56
N ASP A 194 -0.23 -12.56 22.15
CA ASP A 194 -1.39 -11.94 21.49
C ASP A 194 -1.19 -10.42 21.41
N ILE A 195 -1.29 -9.85 20.20
CA ILE A 195 -1.03 -8.42 19.95
C ILE A 195 -2.29 -7.55 20.01
N LEU A 196 -3.48 -8.15 19.93
CA LEU A 196 -4.73 -7.39 19.88
C LEU A 196 -5.00 -6.59 21.18
N PRO A 197 -4.69 -7.09 22.39
CA PRO A 197 -4.87 -6.30 23.60
C PRO A 197 -4.07 -4.99 23.59
N ASP A 198 -2.82 -5.03 23.10
CA ASP A 198 -1.98 -3.83 23.02
C ASP A 198 -2.54 -2.83 21.99
N ILE A 199 -3.06 -3.31 20.84
CA ILE A 199 -3.72 -2.49 19.83
C ILE A 199 -4.95 -1.79 20.42
N HIS A 200 -5.81 -2.53 21.10
CA HIS A 200 -7.01 -1.97 21.72
C HIS A 200 -6.68 -0.96 22.83
N GLN A 201 -5.59 -1.17 23.56
CA GLN A 201 -5.11 -0.19 24.54
C GLN A 201 -4.76 1.15 23.88
N VAL A 202 -4.03 1.12 22.75
CA VAL A 202 -3.68 2.35 22.00
C VAL A 202 -4.93 3.00 21.42
N LEU A 203 -5.86 2.22 20.85
CA LEU A 203 -7.12 2.74 20.32
C LEU A 203 -7.96 3.42 21.43
N ASN A 204 -8.03 2.84 22.63
CA ASN A 204 -8.72 3.46 23.78
C ASN A 204 -8.03 4.76 24.21
N GLN A 205 -6.69 4.82 24.17
CA GLN A 205 -5.94 6.05 24.44
C GLN A 205 -6.25 7.13 23.40
N MET A 206 -6.32 6.76 22.11
CA MET A 206 -6.70 7.68 21.04
C MET A 206 -8.13 8.20 21.21
N GLU A 207 -9.08 7.34 21.60
CA GLU A 207 -10.46 7.70 21.88
C GLU A 207 -10.53 8.76 22.99
N GLN A 208 -9.98 8.45 24.18
CA GLN A 208 -9.98 9.36 25.32
C GLN A 208 -9.35 10.71 24.99
N PHE A 209 -8.23 10.69 24.26
CA PHE A 209 -7.54 11.91 23.88
C PHE A 209 -8.34 12.74 22.87
N SER A 210 -8.83 12.10 21.79
CA SER A 210 -9.62 12.80 20.78
C SER A 210 -10.91 13.39 21.35
N ASP A 211 -11.58 12.67 22.23
CA ASP A 211 -12.78 13.15 22.92
C ASP A 211 -12.46 14.35 23.85
N ALA A 212 -11.34 14.33 24.56
CA ALA A 212 -10.91 15.46 25.38
C ALA A 212 -10.61 16.71 24.54
N VAL A 213 -9.98 16.54 23.37
CA VAL A 213 -9.72 17.65 22.45
C VAL A 213 -11.03 18.20 21.86
N ARG A 214 -11.89 17.34 21.32
CA ARG A 214 -13.14 17.70 20.66
C ARG A 214 -14.18 18.32 21.61
N SER A 215 -14.28 17.83 22.85
CA SER A 215 -15.15 18.41 23.86
C SER A 215 -14.62 19.75 24.42
N GLY A 216 -13.36 20.11 24.11
CA GLY A 216 -12.69 21.25 24.71
C GLY A 216 -12.27 21.03 26.17
N ALA A 217 -12.28 19.80 26.67
CA ALA A 217 -11.73 19.44 27.97
C ALA A 217 -10.20 19.53 27.98
N TRP A 218 -9.55 19.21 26.85
CA TRP A 218 -8.13 19.48 26.68
C TRP A 218 -7.89 20.97 26.49
N LYS A 219 -7.07 21.55 27.35
CA LYS A 219 -6.80 23.01 27.39
C LYS A 219 -5.34 23.30 27.08
N GLY A 220 -5.11 24.35 26.31
CA GLY A 220 -3.80 24.95 26.14
C GLY A 220 -3.26 25.59 27.43
N TYR A 221 -2.06 26.13 27.37
CA TYR A 221 -1.40 26.77 28.53
C TYR A 221 -2.23 27.93 29.09
N SER A 222 -2.94 28.68 28.26
CA SER A 222 -3.80 29.80 28.63
C SER A 222 -5.17 29.39 29.18
N GLY A 223 -5.50 28.09 29.22
CA GLY A 223 -6.80 27.58 29.61
C GLY A 223 -7.86 27.60 28.51
N LYS A 224 -7.53 28.04 27.30
CA LYS A 224 -8.40 27.99 26.10
C LYS A 224 -8.47 26.57 25.55
N ALA A 225 -9.58 26.23 24.89
CA ALA A 225 -9.72 24.98 24.16
C ALA A 225 -8.86 24.99 22.90
N ILE A 226 -8.50 23.81 22.38
CA ILE A 226 -7.80 23.66 21.12
C ILE A 226 -8.75 23.95 19.95
N GLU A 227 -8.29 24.73 18.97
CA GLU A 227 -9.00 25.08 17.74
C GLU A 227 -8.21 24.65 16.50
N HIS A 228 -6.88 24.55 16.62
CA HIS A 228 -5.99 24.16 15.54
C HIS A 228 -5.19 22.91 15.91
N ILE A 229 -5.12 21.97 14.97
CA ILE A 229 -4.27 20.78 15.07
C ILE A 229 -3.29 20.82 13.91
N VAL A 230 -2.00 20.77 14.22
CA VAL A 230 -0.92 20.72 13.22
C VAL A 230 -0.26 19.34 13.29
N ASN A 231 -0.50 18.49 12.30
CA ASN A 231 0.17 17.21 12.17
C ASN A 231 1.51 17.41 11.46
N ILE A 232 2.61 17.14 12.15
CA ILE A 232 3.97 17.22 11.61
C ILE A 232 4.48 15.81 11.37
N GLY A 233 4.62 15.41 10.12
CA GLY A 233 5.06 14.07 9.72
C GLY A 233 5.34 14.02 8.22
N ILE A 234 6.02 13.01 7.73
CA ILE A 234 6.35 12.86 6.32
C ILE A 234 6.06 11.42 5.83
N GLY A 235 5.83 11.24 4.53
CA GLY A 235 5.51 9.95 3.94
C GLY A 235 4.25 9.34 4.54
N GLY A 236 4.33 8.13 5.10
CA GLY A 236 3.18 7.45 5.71
C GLY A 236 2.58 8.18 6.92
N SER A 237 3.37 9.02 7.61
CA SER A 237 2.89 9.85 8.73
C SER A 237 2.15 11.12 8.29
N ASP A 238 2.09 11.40 6.98
CA ASP A 238 1.40 12.55 6.39
C ASP A 238 0.33 12.12 5.39
N LEU A 239 0.71 11.34 4.36
CA LEU A 239 -0.14 11.07 3.20
C LEU A 239 -1.48 10.40 3.57
N GLY A 240 -1.47 9.40 4.46
CA GLY A 240 -2.68 8.75 4.93
C GLY A 240 -3.58 9.70 5.74
N PRO A 241 -3.07 10.34 6.80
CA PRO A 241 -3.82 11.31 7.59
C PRO A 241 -4.43 12.45 6.77
N VAL A 242 -3.66 13.09 5.87
CA VAL A 242 -4.19 14.20 5.05
C VAL A 242 -5.25 13.70 4.07
N MET A 243 -5.02 12.56 3.42
CA MET A 243 -5.97 12.00 2.46
C MET A 243 -7.31 11.68 3.13
N VAL A 244 -7.31 10.98 4.28
CA VAL A 244 -8.54 10.62 5.00
C VAL A 244 -9.25 11.85 5.57
N THR A 245 -8.50 12.81 6.11
CA THR A 245 -9.09 14.04 6.65
C THR A 245 -9.80 14.85 5.56
N GLU A 246 -9.19 14.96 4.37
CA GLU A 246 -9.84 15.61 3.23
C GLU A 246 -11.02 14.79 2.70
N ALA A 247 -10.89 13.45 2.58
CA ALA A 247 -11.96 12.58 2.11
C ALA A 247 -13.19 12.58 3.02
N LEU A 248 -12.98 12.72 4.32
CA LEU A 248 -14.05 12.73 5.33
C LEU A 248 -14.35 14.12 5.90
N LYS A 249 -13.96 15.18 5.21
CA LYS A 249 -14.15 16.57 5.64
C LYS A 249 -15.60 16.93 5.94
N ALA A 250 -16.57 16.28 5.27
CA ALA A 250 -17.99 16.42 5.57
C ALA A 250 -18.39 15.97 7.00
N TYR A 251 -17.54 15.20 7.65
CA TYR A 251 -17.71 14.70 9.02
C TYR A 251 -16.85 15.43 10.06
N GLN A 252 -16.00 16.36 9.60
CA GLN A 252 -15.09 17.10 10.47
C GLN A 252 -15.84 17.95 11.48
N ASP A 253 -15.32 18.04 12.70
CA ASP A 253 -15.80 18.99 13.70
C ASP A 253 -15.53 20.42 13.23
N PRO A 254 -16.56 21.26 13.05
CA PRO A 254 -16.37 22.63 12.55
C PRO A 254 -15.57 23.53 13.49
N LYS A 255 -15.35 23.14 14.76
CA LYS A 255 -14.55 23.87 15.72
C LYS A 255 -13.05 23.62 15.57
N LEU A 256 -12.65 22.58 14.85
CA LEU A 256 -11.27 22.17 14.68
C LEU A 256 -10.79 22.41 13.26
N SER A 257 -9.69 23.11 13.12
CA SER A 257 -8.96 23.28 11.87
C SER A 257 -7.73 22.40 11.86
N LEU A 258 -7.60 21.54 10.86
CA LEU A 258 -6.45 20.65 10.71
C LEU A 258 -5.48 21.19 9.67
N HIS A 259 -4.20 21.10 10.01
CA HIS A 259 -3.08 21.49 9.16
C HIS A 259 -2.08 20.35 9.13
N PHE A 260 -1.45 20.15 7.99
CA PHE A 260 -0.47 19.08 7.79
C PHE A 260 0.84 19.72 7.30
N VAL A 261 1.96 19.36 7.93
CA VAL A 261 3.29 19.87 7.61
C VAL A 261 4.23 18.70 7.41
N SER A 262 4.70 18.52 6.18
CA SER A 262 5.54 17.37 5.82
C SER A 262 6.88 17.78 5.21
N ASN A 263 6.90 18.77 4.32
CA ASN A 263 8.12 19.18 3.62
C ASN A 263 9.08 19.93 4.55
N VAL A 264 10.38 19.65 4.42
CA VAL A 264 11.44 20.36 5.13
C VAL A 264 11.68 21.78 4.57
N ASP A 265 11.11 22.11 3.40
CA ASP A 265 11.07 23.50 2.92
C ASP A 265 10.38 24.38 3.96
N GLY A 266 11.12 25.35 4.50
CA GLY A 266 10.66 26.26 5.54
C GLY A 266 9.37 27.00 5.20
N THR A 267 9.04 27.14 3.92
CA THR A 267 7.77 27.72 3.47
C THR A 267 6.56 26.96 4.03
N HIS A 268 6.63 25.62 4.08
CA HIS A 268 5.50 24.80 4.53
C HIS A 268 5.11 25.08 5.98
N ILE A 269 6.09 25.04 6.88
CA ILE A 269 5.85 25.34 8.30
C ILE A 269 5.54 26.83 8.52
N ALA A 270 6.25 27.74 7.85
CA ALA A 270 6.06 29.17 8.01
C ALA A 270 4.64 29.63 7.61
N GLU A 271 4.13 29.16 6.46
CA GLU A 271 2.77 29.48 6.01
C GLU A 271 1.69 28.84 6.89
N THR A 272 2.00 27.73 7.55
CA THR A 272 1.10 27.11 8.52
C THR A 272 1.05 27.91 9.82
N LEU A 273 2.21 28.31 10.35
CA LEU A 273 2.29 29.07 11.61
C LEU A 273 1.61 30.44 11.53
N LYS A 274 1.52 31.05 10.36
CA LYS A 274 0.74 32.29 10.14
C LYS A 274 -0.78 32.13 10.32
N LYS A 275 -1.30 30.91 10.23
CA LYS A 275 -2.74 30.59 10.26
C LYS A 275 -3.22 30.13 11.63
N VAL A 276 -2.32 29.92 12.58
CA VAL A 276 -2.63 29.29 13.87
C VAL A 276 -2.27 30.21 15.03
N ASN A 277 -2.91 29.98 16.20
CA ASN A 277 -2.68 30.74 17.40
C ASN A 277 -1.98 29.86 18.45
N PRO A 278 -0.86 30.29 19.06
CA PRO A 278 -0.11 29.49 20.04
C PRO A 278 -0.94 29.04 21.25
N GLU A 279 -1.94 29.84 21.67
CA GLU A 279 -2.79 29.49 22.81
C GLU A 279 -3.78 28.35 22.54
N THR A 280 -4.15 28.13 21.26
CA THR A 280 -5.22 27.18 20.85
C THR A 280 -4.73 26.12 19.86
N THR A 281 -3.40 26.00 19.65
CA THR A 281 -2.81 25.05 18.70
C THR A 281 -2.24 23.83 19.40
N LEU A 282 -2.58 22.64 18.87
CA LEU A 282 -2.00 21.35 19.24
C LEU A 282 -1.12 20.84 18.10
N PHE A 283 0.15 20.55 18.38
CA PHE A 283 1.10 19.96 17.45
C PHE A 283 1.21 18.46 17.69
N MET A 284 1.00 17.64 16.66
CA MET A 284 1.16 16.19 16.68
C MET A 284 2.43 15.83 15.90
N VAL A 285 3.49 15.43 16.63
CA VAL A 285 4.79 15.07 16.01
C VAL A 285 4.79 13.59 15.71
N ALA A 286 4.62 13.24 14.44
CA ALA A 286 4.47 11.88 13.95
C ALA A 286 5.78 11.36 13.31
N SER A 287 6.59 10.66 14.10
CA SER A 287 7.84 10.03 13.66
C SER A 287 8.12 8.78 14.47
N LYS A 288 8.15 7.61 13.84
CA LYS A 288 8.35 6.31 14.51
C LYS A 288 9.60 6.30 15.37
N THR A 289 10.71 6.75 14.84
CA THR A 289 12.02 6.79 15.53
C THR A 289 12.28 8.10 16.25
N PHE A 290 11.45 9.12 16.03
CA PHE A 290 11.64 10.49 16.51
C PHE A 290 13.00 11.11 16.10
N THR A 291 13.49 10.69 14.92
CA THR A 291 14.79 11.11 14.36
C THR A 291 14.70 11.48 12.88
N THR A 292 13.51 11.38 12.26
CA THR A 292 13.31 11.74 10.85
C THR A 292 13.62 13.22 10.67
N GLN A 293 14.62 13.54 9.85
CA GLN A 293 15.21 14.88 9.73
C GLN A 293 14.15 15.96 9.43
N GLU A 294 13.30 15.74 8.45
CA GLU A 294 12.26 16.66 8.02
C GLU A 294 11.24 16.93 9.14
N THR A 295 10.79 15.84 9.77
CA THR A 295 9.81 15.93 10.88
C THR A 295 10.40 16.68 12.06
N MET A 296 11.64 16.37 12.45
CA MET A 296 12.27 17.01 13.60
C MET A 296 12.62 18.48 13.33
N ALA A 297 13.07 18.83 12.12
CA ALA A 297 13.30 20.22 11.73
C ALA A 297 12.01 21.06 11.88
N ASN A 298 10.90 20.58 11.33
CA ASN A 298 9.60 21.23 11.44
C ASN A 298 9.08 21.28 12.89
N ALA A 299 9.27 20.21 13.66
CA ALA A 299 8.84 20.13 15.06
C ALA A 299 9.61 21.11 15.95
N PHE A 300 10.93 21.22 15.79
CA PHE A 300 11.73 22.20 16.52
C PHE A 300 11.37 23.65 16.12
N THR A 301 11.14 23.91 14.83
CA THR A 301 10.65 25.22 14.38
C THR A 301 9.30 25.57 15.03
N ALA A 302 8.36 24.65 15.04
CA ALA A 302 7.06 24.84 15.70
C ALA A 302 7.22 25.10 17.22
N ARG A 303 8.12 24.36 17.87
CA ARG A 303 8.40 24.53 19.31
C ARG A 303 9.05 25.90 19.61
N THR A 304 10.01 26.33 18.83
CA THR A 304 10.64 27.64 18.93
C THR A 304 9.60 28.74 18.76
N TRP A 305 8.80 28.67 17.69
CA TRP A 305 7.71 29.62 17.46
C TRP A 305 6.72 29.66 18.63
N PHE A 306 6.33 28.50 19.19
CA PHE A 306 5.44 28.44 20.35
C PHE A 306 6.02 29.18 21.57
N LEU A 307 7.31 28.99 21.86
CA LEU A 307 7.97 29.63 22.99
C LEU A 307 8.14 31.15 22.79
N GLU A 308 8.41 31.60 21.56
CA GLU A 308 8.57 33.00 21.22
C GLU A 308 7.24 33.77 21.19
N ASN A 309 6.11 33.09 21.07
CA ASN A 309 4.77 33.68 20.97
C ASN A 309 3.90 33.48 22.22
N GLY A 310 4.52 33.44 23.40
CA GLY A 310 3.84 33.45 24.69
C GLY A 310 3.70 32.10 25.37
N GLY A 311 4.11 31.00 24.74
CA GLY A 311 4.24 29.70 25.38
C GLY A 311 5.46 29.64 26.31
N ASP A 312 5.46 28.65 27.21
CA ASP A 312 6.60 28.34 28.07
C ASP A 312 6.96 26.86 28.00
N ALA A 313 8.04 26.47 28.65
CA ALA A 313 8.50 25.08 28.65
C ALA A 313 7.47 24.11 29.28
N ALA A 314 6.68 24.56 30.26
CA ALA A 314 5.62 23.77 30.87
C ALA A 314 4.40 23.64 29.93
N GLY A 315 4.16 24.64 29.11
CA GLY A 315 3.11 24.65 28.08
C GLY A 315 3.37 23.65 26.97
N VAL A 316 4.64 23.30 26.66
CA VAL A 316 4.96 22.29 25.64
C VAL A 316 4.20 20.98 25.89
N ALA A 317 4.10 20.52 27.14
CA ALA A 317 3.36 19.32 27.49
C ALA A 317 1.84 19.38 27.23
N LYS A 318 1.28 20.58 27.02
CA LYS A 318 -0.14 20.81 26.71
C LYS A 318 -0.41 21.04 25.23
N HIS A 319 0.62 21.41 24.47
CA HIS A 319 0.53 21.79 23.07
C HIS A 319 1.25 20.84 22.10
N PHE A 320 2.01 19.87 22.64
CA PHE A 320 2.71 18.90 21.81
C PHE A 320 2.41 17.47 22.29
N VAL A 321 2.09 16.61 21.34
CA VAL A 321 1.95 15.17 21.55
C VAL A 321 2.81 14.43 20.53
N ALA A 322 3.27 13.23 20.88
CA ALA A 322 4.13 12.44 20.02
C ALA A 322 3.45 11.16 19.56
N ILE A 323 3.61 10.83 18.30
CA ILE A 323 3.27 9.52 17.72
C ILE A 323 4.59 8.85 17.36
N SER A 324 5.08 8.01 18.28
CA SER A 324 6.46 7.49 18.23
C SER A 324 6.63 6.22 19.07
N THR A 325 7.78 5.55 18.89
CA THR A 325 8.27 4.45 19.73
C THR A 325 9.51 4.86 20.54
N ASN A 326 10.04 6.08 20.36
CA ASN A 326 11.26 6.57 20.99
C ASN A 326 10.95 7.47 22.20
N GLU A 327 10.69 6.83 23.35
CA GLU A 327 10.36 7.54 24.61
C GLU A 327 11.47 8.54 25.01
N LYS A 328 12.74 8.18 24.86
CA LYS A 328 13.87 9.04 25.19
C LYS A 328 13.85 10.34 24.40
N GLY A 329 13.74 10.26 23.08
CA GLY A 329 13.71 11.44 22.19
C GLY A 329 12.47 12.31 22.46
N VAL A 330 11.33 11.70 22.73
CA VAL A 330 10.08 12.40 23.07
C VAL A 330 10.23 13.19 24.37
N LYS A 331 10.83 12.59 25.40
CA LYS A 331 11.11 13.26 26.69
C LYS A 331 12.13 14.40 26.55
N GLU A 332 13.19 14.20 25.79
CA GLU A 332 14.20 15.23 25.50
C GLU A 332 13.62 16.43 24.74
N PHE A 333 12.63 16.21 23.89
CA PHE A 333 11.91 17.30 23.22
C PHE A 333 11.06 18.14 24.18
N GLY A 334 10.66 17.58 25.33
CA GLY A 334 9.81 18.22 26.34
C GLY A 334 8.35 17.77 26.29
N ILE A 335 8.01 16.73 25.52
CA ILE A 335 6.68 16.14 25.49
C ILE A 335 6.53 15.17 26.66
N ASP A 336 5.38 15.22 27.33
CA ASP A 336 5.02 14.25 28.37
C ASP A 336 4.84 12.85 27.75
N THR A 337 5.62 11.88 28.19
CA THR A 337 5.57 10.51 27.65
C THR A 337 4.24 9.80 27.86
N GLN A 338 3.40 10.25 28.80
CA GLN A 338 2.01 9.81 28.92
C GLN A 338 1.14 10.28 27.73
N LYS A 339 1.62 11.26 26.96
CA LYS A 339 1.01 11.79 25.73
C LYS A 339 1.73 11.28 24.48
N MET A 340 2.42 10.15 24.60
CA MET A 340 3.01 9.42 23.50
C MET A 340 2.08 8.28 23.07
N PHE A 341 1.80 8.23 21.78
CA PHE A 341 0.98 7.20 21.15
C PHE A 341 1.91 6.26 20.36
N GLY A 342 2.00 5.01 20.82
CA GLY A 342 2.86 4.00 20.25
C GLY A 342 2.21 3.27 19.06
N PHE A 343 3.06 2.70 18.22
CA PHE A 343 2.69 1.68 17.24
C PHE A 343 3.89 0.75 17.02
N TRP A 344 3.77 -0.28 16.19
CA TRP A 344 4.70 -1.41 16.21
C TRP A 344 5.57 -1.45 14.95
N ASP A 345 6.67 -2.19 15.02
CA ASP A 345 7.63 -2.36 13.93
C ASP A 345 7.07 -3.16 12.74
N TRP A 346 6.10 -4.04 13.01
CA TRP A 346 5.34 -4.78 11.98
C TRP A 346 4.28 -3.92 11.25
N VAL A 347 4.20 -2.63 11.55
CA VAL A 347 3.42 -1.64 10.79
C VAL A 347 4.35 -0.88 9.86
N GLY A 348 4.24 -1.11 8.55
CA GLY A 348 4.93 -0.34 7.54
C GLY A 348 4.44 1.11 7.48
N GLY A 349 5.33 2.07 7.16
CA GLY A 349 4.99 3.51 7.14
C GLY A 349 3.77 3.81 6.26
N ARG A 350 3.75 3.34 5.01
CA ARG A 350 2.66 3.58 4.05
C ARG A 350 1.36 2.82 4.35
N TYR A 351 1.38 1.90 5.33
CA TYR A 351 0.22 1.16 5.84
C TYR A 351 -0.16 1.57 7.27
N SER A 352 0.43 2.66 7.80
CA SER A 352 0.32 3.03 9.21
C SER A 352 -0.92 3.84 9.58
N LEU A 353 -1.68 4.30 8.61
CA LEU A 353 -2.88 5.15 8.79
C LEU A 353 -3.89 4.55 9.80
N TRP A 354 -3.96 3.23 9.91
CA TRP A 354 -4.85 2.48 10.81
C TRP A 354 -4.38 2.46 12.29
N SER A 355 -3.12 2.85 12.54
CA SER A 355 -2.48 2.91 13.86
C SER A 355 -2.68 4.25 14.56
N ALA A 356 -1.88 4.52 15.57
CA ALA A 356 -1.80 5.83 16.23
C ALA A 356 -1.51 7.00 15.24
N ILE A 357 -0.94 6.74 14.07
CA ILE A 357 -0.79 7.73 12.99
C ILE A 357 -2.14 8.36 12.61
N GLY A 358 -3.25 7.64 12.77
CA GLY A 358 -4.60 8.15 12.57
C GLY A 358 -5.15 9.07 13.68
N LEU A 359 -4.34 9.47 14.66
CA LEU A 359 -4.81 10.30 15.78
C LEU A 359 -5.40 11.64 15.31
N SER A 360 -4.79 12.28 14.33
CA SER A 360 -5.32 13.53 13.73
C SER A 360 -6.69 13.32 13.07
N ILE A 361 -6.91 12.14 12.46
CA ILE A 361 -8.20 11.75 11.91
C ILE A 361 -9.23 11.59 13.02
N CYS A 362 -8.88 10.91 14.14
CA CYS A 362 -9.78 10.77 15.28
C CYS A 362 -10.22 12.13 15.83
N CYS A 363 -9.29 13.07 15.94
CA CYS A 363 -9.61 14.44 16.35
C CYS A 363 -10.51 15.15 15.34
N ALA A 364 -10.28 14.94 14.04
CA ALA A 364 -11.08 15.58 13.00
C ALA A 364 -12.53 15.11 12.99
N ILE A 365 -12.75 13.79 12.87
CA ILE A 365 -14.08 13.21 12.61
C ILE A 365 -14.75 12.55 13.83
N GLY A 366 -14.00 12.38 14.93
CA GLY A 366 -14.40 11.64 16.12
C GLY A 366 -14.03 10.16 16.05
N PHE A 367 -13.74 9.57 17.21
CA PHE A 367 -13.29 8.17 17.29
C PHE A 367 -14.32 7.16 16.78
N SER A 368 -15.60 7.38 17.03
CA SER A 368 -16.68 6.51 16.50
C SER A 368 -16.60 6.36 14.99
N ARG A 369 -16.41 7.46 14.25
CA ARG A 369 -16.27 7.44 12.79
C ARG A 369 -14.94 6.88 12.33
N PHE A 370 -13.87 7.08 13.09
CA PHE A 370 -12.60 6.39 12.84
C PHE A 370 -12.77 4.87 13.00
N ARG A 371 -13.52 4.42 14.01
CA ARG A 371 -13.86 3.00 14.19
C ARG A 371 -14.69 2.48 13.00
N GLU A 372 -15.69 3.22 12.52
CA GLU A 372 -16.44 2.85 11.31
C GLU A 372 -15.53 2.66 10.09
N MET A 373 -14.47 3.48 9.97
CA MET A 373 -13.48 3.34 8.89
C MET A 373 -12.65 2.06 9.07
N LEU A 374 -12.21 1.76 10.30
CA LEU A 374 -11.52 0.50 10.61
C LEU A 374 -12.42 -0.70 10.31
N ASP A 375 -13.70 -0.64 10.68
CA ASP A 375 -14.66 -1.73 10.46
C ASP A 375 -14.92 -1.96 8.96
N GLY A 376 -14.96 -0.90 8.15
CA GLY A 376 -15.07 -1.02 6.70
C GLY A 376 -13.84 -1.68 6.06
N ALA A 377 -12.66 -1.31 6.54
CA ALA A 377 -11.42 -1.93 6.10
C ALA A 377 -11.31 -3.39 6.54
N HIS A 378 -11.71 -3.71 7.77
CA HIS A 378 -11.77 -5.10 8.25
C HIS A 378 -12.75 -5.95 7.45
N ALA A 379 -13.92 -5.41 7.11
CA ALA A 379 -14.87 -6.13 6.27
C ALA A 379 -14.28 -6.48 4.88
N MET A 380 -13.47 -5.58 4.31
CA MET A 380 -12.72 -5.87 3.07
C MET A 380 -11.58 -6.88 3.30
N ASP A 381 -10.93 -6.91 4.48
CA ASP A 381 -9.96 -7.95 4.84
C ASP A 381 -10.61 -9.34 4.83
N GLU A 382 -11.79 -9.45 5.43
CA GLU A 382 -12.54 -10.72 5.45
C GLU A 382 -13.00 -11.14 4.05
N HIS A 383 -13.48 -10.18 3.22
CA HIS A 383 -13.76 -10.44 1.81
C HIS A 383 -12.52 -10.95 1.07
N PHE A 384 -11.39 -10.27 1.21
CA PHE A 384 -10.13 -10.64 0.56
C PHE A 384 -9.66 -12.03 0.97
N ARG A 385 -9.78 -12.37 2.25
CA ARG A 385 -9.32 -13.64 2.81
C ARG A 385 -10.24 -14.82 2.49
N SER A 386 -11.56 -14.61 2.49
CA SER A 386 -12.55 -15.70 2.46
C SER A 386 -13.24 -15.88 1.12
N GLU A 387 -13.35 -14.82 0.30
CA GLU A 387 -14.07 -14.89 -0.98
C GLU A 387 -13.26 -15.71 -2.00
N LYS A 388 -13.97 -16.41 -2.90
CA LYS A 388 -13.35 -17.10 -4.03
C LYS A 388 -12.65 -16.11 -4.95
N PHE A 389 -11.54 -16.48 -5.55
CA PHE A 389 -10.75 -15.56 -6.38
C PHE A 389 -11.54 -14.99 -7.56
N GLU A 390 -12.50 -15.75 -8.10
CA GLU A 390 -13.40 -15.27 -9.17
C GLU A 390 -14.29 -14.09 -8.74
N SER A 391 -14.64 -14.01 -7.47
CA SER A 391 -15.50 -12.96 -6.90
C SER A 391 -14.74 -11.98 -5.99
N ASN A 392 -13.43 -12.14 -5.88
CA ASN A 392 -12.57 -11.35 -5.00
C ASN A 392 -12.16 -10.06 -5.69
N ILE A 393 -12.67 -8.92 -5.22
CA ILE A 393 -12.47 -7.61 -5.86
C ILE A 393 -10.99 -7.19 -5.88
N PRO A 394 -10.24 -7.20 -4.75
CA PRO A 394 -8.81 -6.92 -4.75
C PRO A 394 -8.01 -7.76 -5.75
N VAL A 395 -8.29 -9.06 -5.80
CA VAL A 395 -7.63 -9.99 -6.72
C VAL A 395 -7.94 -9.62 -8.17
N THR A 396 -9.21 -9.36 -8.49
CA THR A 396 -9.64 -8.96 -9.85
C THR A 396 -8.91 -7.69 -10.31
N LEU A 397 -8.87 -6.65 -9.47
CA LEU A 397 -8.20 -5.39 -9.81
C LEU A 397 -6.67 -5.56 -9.94
N ALA A 398 -6.07 -6.42 -9.11
CA ALA A 398 -4.65 -6.74 -9.22
C ALA A 398 -4.31 -7.43 -10.54
N LEU A 399 -5.11 -8.43 -10.92
CA LEU A 399 -4.94 -9.18 -12.16
C LEU A 399 -5.11 -8.30 -13.39
N LEU A 400 -6.08 -7.38 -13.39
CA LEU A 400 -6.23 -6.38 -14.46
C LEU A 400 -5.02 -5.45 -14.54
N GLY A 401 -4.46 -5.02 -13.40
CA GLY A 401 -3.22 -4.23 -13.37
C GLY A 401 -2.06 -4.99 -14.00
N ILE A 402 -1.85 -6.25 -13.63
CA ILE A 402 -0.82 -7.13 -14.21
C ILE A 402 -1.06 -7.35 -15.71
N TRP A 403 -2.31 -7.58 -16.11
CA TRP A 403 -2.70 -7.77 -17.51
C TRP A 403 -2.24 -6.61 -18.39
N TYR A 404 -2.50 -5.38 -17.97
CA TYR A 404 -2.10 -4.22 -18.75
C TYR A 404 -0.61 -3.88 -18.64
N ASN A 405 -0.03 -3.99 -17.45
CA ASN A 405 1.38 -3.69 -17.23
C ASN A 405 2.29 -4.68 -18.01
N ASN A 406 2.08 -5.98 -17.83
CA ASN A 406 2.99 -7.00 -18.31
C ASN A 406 2.68 -7.51 -19.72
N PHE A 407 1.41 -7.53 -20.15
CA PHE A 407 1.03 -8.12 -21.45
C PHE A 407 0.62 -7.08 -22.49
N PHE A 408 0.29 -5.85 -22.06
CA PHE A 408 -0.01 -4.73 -22.94
C PHE A 408 1.01 -3.60 -22.89
N GLY A 409 1.98 -3.66 -21.97
CA GLY A 409 3.05 -2.68 -21.84
C GLY A 409 2.55 -1.31 -21.35
N ALA A 410 1.55 -1.28 -20.48
CA ALA A 410 1.08 -0.05 -19.85
C ALA A 410 2.00 0.36 -18.69
N ASP A 411 2.79 1.41 -18.86
CA ASP A 411 3.76 1.91 -17.89
C ASP A 411 3.10 2.61 -16.68
N SER A 412 1.85 3.03 -16.81
CA SER A 412 1.14 3.80 -15.79
C SER A 412 -0.30 3.35 -15.60
N HIS A 413 -0.87 3.68 -14.44
CA HIS A 413 -2.27 3.45 -14.10
C HIS A 413 -2.84 4.72 -13.46
N ALA A 414 -3.93 5.25 -14.03
CA ALA A 414 -4.55 6.47 -13.55
C ALA A 414 -5.69 6.16 -12.56
N ILE A 415 -5.73 6.90 -11.43
CA ILE A 415 -6.85 6.86 -10.47
C ILE A 415 -7.57 8.20 -10.54
N LEU A 416 -8.81 8.19 -10.99
CA LEU A 416 -9.58 9.37 -11.40
C LEU A 416 -10.88 9.48 -10.57
N PRO A 417 -10.81 10.03 -9.33
CA PRO A 417 -11.98 10.17 -8.49
C PRO A 417 -12.87 11.33 -8.97
N TYR A 418 -14.15 11.06 -9.18
CA TYR A 418 -15.18 12.07 -9.46
C TYR A 418 -15.87 12.49 -8.15
N ASP A 419 -15.03 12.95 -7.23
CA ASP A 419 -15.40 13.55 -5.95
C ASP A 419 -14.25 14.45 -5.47
N GLN A 420 -14.52 15.73 -5.21
CA GLN A 420 -13.49 16.68 -4.77
C GLN A 420 -12.84 16.28 -3.45
N TYR A 421 -13.57 15.65 -2.54
CA TYR A 421 -13.02 15.17 -1.28
C TYR A 421 -11.94 14.10 -1.47
N LEU A 422 -11.95 13.37 -2.59
CA LEU A 422 -10.94 12.35 -2.91
C LEU A 422 -9.71 12.89 -3.66
N HIS A 423 -9.48 14.21 -3.69
CA HIS A 423 -8.37 14.82 -4.45
C HIS A 423 -6.98 14.34 -4.01
N ARG A 424 -6.82 13.83 -2.78
CA ARG A 424 -5.56 13.24 -2.29
C ARG A 424 -5.48 11.72 -2.46
N PHE A 425 -6.51 11.07 -3.00
CA PHE A 425 -6.59 9.60 -3.07
C PHE A 425 -5.50 9.02 -3.99
N ALA A 426 -5.33 9.55 -5.20
CA ALA A 426 -4.25 9.11 -6.10
C ALA A 426 -2.86 9.34 -5.48
N ALA A 427 -2.63 10.49 -4.86
CA ALA A 427 -1.36 10.83 -4.21
C ALA A 427 -1.02 9.87 -3.05
N TYR A 428 -2.01 9.40 -2.29
CA TYR A 428 -1.81 8.39 -1.25
C TYR A 428 -1.32 7.07 -1.86
N PHE A 429 -1.94 6.61 -2.95
CA PHE A 429 -1.57 5.36 -3.60
C PHE A 429 -0.32 5.46 -4.48
N GLN A 430 0.20 6.67 -4.77
CA GLN A 430 1.55 6.82 -5.31
C GLN A 430 2.57 6.16 -4.36
N GLN A 431 2.55 6.52 -3.07
CA GLN A 431 3.40 5.85 -2.10
C GLN A 431 2.98 4.39 -1.90
N GLY A 432 1.67 4.14 -1.73
CA GLY A 432 1.15 2.79 -1.47
C GLY A 432 1.59 1.75 -2.48
N ASP A 433 1.51 2.04 -3.78
CA ASP A 433 1.83 1.10 -4.86
C ASP A 433 3.30 1.20 -5.30
N MET A 434 3.77 2.42 -5.65
CA MET A 434 5.09 2.58 -6.27
C MET A 434 6.24 2.25 -5.31
N GLU A 435 6.13 2.60 -4.02
CA GLU A 435 7.13 2.22 -3.02
C GLU A 435 7.07 0.72 -2.70
N SER A 436 5.87 0.11 -2.77
CA SER A 436 5.71 -1.32 -2.51
C SER A 436 6.23 -2.17 -3.66
N ASN A 437 5.80 -1.91 -4.89
CA ASN A 437 5.99 -2.80 -6.03
C ASN A 437 6.99 -2.27 -7.08
N GLY A 438 7.49 -1.04 -6.96
CA GLY A 438 8.54 -0.50 -7.81
C GLY A 438 9.90 -1.14 -7.49
N LYS A 439 10.08 -2.42 -7.82
CA LYS A 439 11.25 -3.23 -7.48
C LYS A 439 11.87 -3.83 -8.74
N GLN A 440 13.20 -3.86 -8.78
CA GLN A 440 13.96 -4.44 -9.90
C GLN A 440 14.53 -5.84 -9.61
N VAL A 441 14.29 -6.36 -8.39
CA VAL A 441 14.83 -7.65 -7.92
C VAL A 441 13.70 -8.46 -7.32
N ASP A 442 13.64 -9.75 -7.67
CA ASP A 442 12.68 -10.68 -7.10
C ASP A 442 13.05 -11.12 -5.67
N ARG A 443 12.16 -11.88 -5.02
CA ARG A 443 12.40 -12.39 -3.66
C ARG A 443 13.55 -13.40 -3.56
N ASN A 444 14.05 -13.91 -4.69
CA ASN A 444 15.20 -14.79 -4.76
C ASN A 444 16.52 -14.01 -4.99
N GLY A 445 16.49 -12.68 -5.04
CA GLY A 445 17.64 -11.83 -5.29
C GLY A 445 18.05 -11.75 -6.77
N LYS A 446 17.19 -12.15 -7.70
CA LYS A 446 17.46 -12.08 -9.14
C LYS A 446 16.85 -10.81 -9.73
N ALA A 447 17.54 -10.19 -10.68
CA ALA A 447 16.94 -9.12 -11.48
C ALA A 447 15.72 -9.66 -12.23
N VAL A 448 14.63 -8.91 -12.19
CA VAL A 448 13.40 -9.28 -12.92
C VAL A 448 13.54 -8.94 -14.42
N ASP A 449 12.94 -9.76 -15.27
CA ASP A 449 12.90 -9.60 -16.74
C ASP A 449 11.52 -9.10 -17.23
N TYR A 450 10.71 -8.61 -16.31
CA TYR A 450 9.36 -8.08 -16.53
C TYR A 450 9.17 -6.75 -15.79
N GLN A 451 8.13 -6.01 -16.15
CA GLN A 451 7.77 -4.76 -15.47
C GLN A 451 7.11 -5.04 -14.12
N THR A 452 7.42 -4.20 -13.13
CA THR A 452 6.79 -4.18 -11.80
C THR A 452 6.32 -2.76 -11.49
N GLY A 453 5.36 -2.59 -10.58
CA GLY A 453 4.95 -1.31 -10.03
C GLY A 453 4.68 -0.21 -11.09
N PRO A 454 3.46 -0.10 -11.65
CA PRO A 454 3.14 0.96 -12.60
C PRO A 454 3.24 2.34 -11.95
N ILE A 455 3.48 3.37 -12.75
CA ILE A 455 3.39 4.77 -12.28
C ILE A 455 1.94 5.08 -11.94
N ILE A 456 1.66 5.33 -10.67
CA ILE A 456 0.33 5.73 -10.20
C ILE A 456 0.21 7.24 -10.24
N TRP A 457 -0.87 7.75 -10.83
CA TRP A 457 -1.15 9.18 -10.93
C TRP A 457 -2.66 9.42 -11.11
N GLY A 458 -3.07 10.67 -11.00
CA GLY A 458 -4.46 11.05 -11.26
C GLY A 458 -4.87 12.32 -10.53
N GLU A 459 -5.97 12.88 -10.97
CA GLU A 459 -6.62 14.08 -10.43
C GLU A 459 -8.13 13.88 -10.42
N PRO A 460 -8.87 14.63 -9.59
CA PRO A 460 -10.32 14.57 -9.61
C PRO A 460 -10.91 14.96 -10.97
N GLY A 461 -11.93 14.21 -11.40
CA GLY A 461 -12.86 14.72 -12.40
C GLY A 461 -13.71 15.85 -11.78
N THR A 462 -14.06 16.92 -12.52
CA THR A 462 -13.83 17.12 -13.95
C THR A 462 -12.50 17.83 -14.26
N ASN A 463 -11.74 18.26 -13.25
CA ASN A 463 -10.49 19.02 -13.45
C ASN A 463 -9.49 18.26 -14.33
N GLY A 464 -9.30 16.95 -14.09
CA GLY A 464 -8.44 16.10 -14.91
C GLY A 464 -8.77 16.13 -16.39
N GLN A 465 -10.08 16.24 -16.75
CA GLN A 465 -10.51 16.33 -18.15
C GLN A 465 -9.92 17.53 -18.87
N HIS A 466 -9.69 18.63 -18.15
CA HIS A 466 -9.12 19.87 -18.71
C HIS A 466 -7.58 19.94 -18.57
N ALA A 467 -6.96 18.87 -18.06
CA ALA A 467 -5.51 18.82 -17.85
C ALA A 467 -4.81 17.78 -18.75
N PHE A 468 -5.27 16.54 -18.79
CA PHE A 468 -4.53 15.44 -19.41
C PHE A 468 -5.39 14.42 -20.17
N TYR A 469 -6.70 14.57 -20.27
CA TYR A 469 -7.55 13.60 -20.99
C TYR A 469 -7.28 13.54 -22.49
N GLN A 470 -6.71 14.60 -23.08
CA GLN A 470 -6.21 14.57 -24.45
C GLN A 470 -5.25 13.39 -24.65
N LEU A 471 -4.32 13.17 -23.71
CA LEU A 471 -3.38 12.04 -23.76
C LEU A 471 -4.09 10.70 -23.62
N ILE A 472 -5.05 10.60 -22.68
CA ILE A 472 -5.77 9.33 -22.43
C ILE A 472 -6.60 8.93 -23.66
N HIS A 473 -7.30 9.87 -24.30
CA HIS A 473 -8.15 9.61 -25.46
C HIS A 473 -7.39 9.38 -26.76
N GLN A 474 -6.49 10.31 -27.13
CA GLN A 474 -5.83 10.35 -28.43
C GLN A 474 -4.31 10.19 -28.39
N GLY A 475 -3.73 10.02 -27.20
CA GLY A 475 -2.29 9.79 -27.08
C GLY A 475 -1.87 8.38 -27.49
N THR A 476 -0.56 8.21 -27.68
CA THR A 476 0.07 6.94 -28.08
C THR A 476 0.29 5.96 -26.93
N LYS A 477 0.05 6.39 -25.68
CA LYS A 477 0.19 5.56 -24.48
C LYS A 477 -1.11 4.85 -24.14
N LEU A 478 -1.02 3.57 -23.75
CA LEU A 478 -2.13 2.85 -23.15
C LEU A 478 -2.12 3.15 -21.64
N ILE A 479 -3.21 3.72 -21.13
CA ILE A 479 -3.35 4.12 -19.73
C ILE A 479 -4.62 3.49 -19.17
N PRO A 480 -4.54 2.37 -18.46
CA PRO A 480 -5.66 1.85 -17.68
C PRO A 480 -6.10 2.86 -16.63
N CYS A 481 -7.40 3.02 -16.44
CA CYS A 481 -7.96 4.04 -15.56
C CYS A 481 -8.95 3.42 -14.56
N ASP A 482 -8.85 3.80 -13.28
CA ASP A 482 -9.88 3.57 -12.27
C ASP A 482 -10.68 4.86 -12.08
N PHE A 483 -11.93 4.87 -12.52
CA PHE A 483 -12.89 5.94 -12.28
C PHE A 483 -13.66 5.65 -11.00
N ILE A 484 -13.66 6.56 -10.02
CA ILE A 484 -14.34 6.38 -8.73
C ILE A 484 -15.37 7.49 -8.55
N ALA A 485 -16.64 7.14 -8.28
CA ALA A 485 -17.67 8.15 -8.02
C ALA A 485 -18.65 7.70 -6.95
N PRO A 486 -19.15 8.62 -6.08
CA PRO A 486 -20.27 8.35 -5.20
C PRO A 486 -21.59 8.59 -5.94
N ALA A 487 -22.58 7.72 -5.71
CA ALA A 487 -23.94 7.92 -6.20
C ALA A 487 -24.68 9.06 -5.45
N GLN A 488 -24.25 9.35 -4.22
CA GLN A 488 -24.83 10.40 -3.37
C GLN A 488 -23.75 11.37 -2.92
N SER A 489 -23.96 12.67 -3.18
CA SER A 489 -23.10 13.75 -2.71
C SER A 489 -23.34 14.09 -1.23
N HIS A 490 -22.29 14.54 -0.53
CA HIS A 490 -22.44 15.22 0.77
C HIS A 490 -22.97 16.64 0.65
N ASN A 491 -22.84 17.25 -0.54
CA ASN A 491 -23.23 18.63 -0.83
C ASN A 491 -24.22 18.66 -2.02
N PRO A 492 -25.51 18.35 -1.81
CA PRO A 492 -26.50 18.33 -2.89
C PRO A 492 -26.91 19.76 -3.27
N ILE A 493 -26.12 20.41 -4.13
CA ILE A 493 -26.33 21.78 -4.60
C ILE A 493 -26.82 21.74 -6.05
N GLY A 494 -28.06 22.15 -6.30
CA GLY A 494 -28.65 22.22 -7.65
C GLY A 494 -28.38 20.96 -8.47
N GLN A 495 -27.87 21.11 -9.68
CA GLN A 495 -27.56 20.00 -10.61
C GLN A 495 -26.08 19.59 -10.60
N HIS A 496 -25.24 20.11 -9.67
CA HIS A 496 -23.79 19.86 -9.70
C HIS A 496 -23.45 18.38 -9.70
N HIS A 497 -24.13 17.58 -8.89
CA HIS A 497 -23.84 16.16 -8.79
C HIS A 497 -24.21 15.38 -10.06
N GLN A 498 -25.37 15.71 -10.67
CA GLN A 498 -25.80 15.09 -11.94
C GLN A 498 -24.84 15.46 -13.08
N LEU A 499 -24.36 16.72 -13.13
CA LEU A 499 -23.34 17.16 -14.09
C LEU A 499 -22.02 16.41 -13.89
N LEU A 500 -21.59 16.21 -12.64
CA LEU A 500 -20.38 15.44 -12.34
C LEU A 500 -20.53 13.98 -12.79
N LEU A 501 -21.64 13.32 -12.43
CA LEU A 501 -21.90 11.92 -12.79
C LEU A 501 -22.10 11.73 -14.28
N SER A 502 -22.73 12.67 -14.99
CA SER A 502 -22.86 12.58 -16.46
C SER A 502 -21.47 12.55 -17.12
N ASN A 503 -20.52 13.33 -16.62
CA ASN A 503 -19.13 13.28 -17.09
C ASN A 503 -18.45 11.95 -16.74
N PHE A 504 -18.63 11.45 -15.51
CA PHE A 504 -18.08 10.14 -15.10
C PHE A 504 -18.53 9.02 -16.05
N PHE A 505 -19.83 8.94 -16.37
CA PHE A 505 -20.35 7.92 -17.29
C PHE A 505 -19.90 8.16 -18.73
N ALA A 506 -19.97 9.42 -19.21
CA ALA A 506 -19.61 9.76 -20.57
C ALA A 506 -18.14 9.50 -20.88
N GLN A 507 -17.21 9.77 -19.94
CA GLN A 507 -15.78 9.55 -20.17
C GLN A 507 -15.45 8.07 -20.33
N THR A 508 -15.99 7.20 -19.47
CA THR A 508 -15.75 5.76 -19.58
C THR A 508 -16.38 5.16 -20.84
N GLU A 509 -17.51 5.70 -21.29
CA GLU A 509 -18.15 5.31 -22.55
C GLU A 509 -17.33 5.79 -23.76
N ALA A 510 -16.87 7.03 -23.77
CA ALA A 510 -16.05 7.59 -24.84
C ALA A 510 -14.69 6.88 -24.96
N LEU A 511 -14.05 6.54 -23.86
CA LEU A 511 -12.81 5.77 -23.83
C LEU A 511 -12.98 4.36 -24.42
N MET A 512 -14.12 3.73 -24.16
CA MET A 512 -14.47 2.42 -24.70
C MET A 512 -14.78 2.49 -26.20
N ASN A 513 -15.72 3.35 -26.58
CA ASN A 513 -16.27 3.40 -27.94
C ASN A 513 -15.36 4.12 -28.93
N GLY A 514 -14.73 5.22 -28.52
CA GLY A 514 -14.10 6.13 -29.45
C GLY A 514 -15.11 6.78 -30.42
N LYS A 515 -14.61 7.30 -31.54
CA LYS A 515 -15.38 7.83 -32.67
C LYS A 515 -14.67 7.49 -33.97
N THR A 516 -15.31 6.72 -34.84
CA THR A 516 -14.75 6.27 -36.10
C THR A 516 -14.64 7.41 -37.13
N GLU A 517 -13.82 7.23 -38.17
CA GLU A 517 -13.71 8.19 -39.27
C GLU A 517 -15.07 8.41 -39.98
N ALA A 518 -15.86 7.36 -40.17
CA ALA A 518 -17.19 7.45 -40.76
C ALA A 518 -18.15 8.32 -39.93
N GLU A 519 -18.14 8.15 -38.61
CA GLU A 519 -18.93 8.97 -37.67
C GLU A 519 -18.47 10.44 -37.69
N VAL A 520 -17.15 10.68 -37.73
CA VAL A 520 -16.58 12.04 -37.84
C VAL A 520 -16.98 12.71 -39.13
N VAL A 521 -16.89 12.00 -40.28
CA VAL A 521 -17.30 12.51 -41.59
C VAL A 521 -18.79 12.84 -41.61
N ALA A 522 -19.63 11.97 -41.07
CA ALA A 522 -21.08 12.21 -40.98
C ALA A 522 -21.40 13.45 -40.13
N GLU A 523 -20.74 13.61 -38.96
CA GLU A 523 -20.88 14.78 -38.07
C GLU A 523 -20.45 16.08 -38.76
N LEU A 524 -19.30 16.07 -39.45
CA LEU A 524 -18.80 17.25 -40.16
C LEU A 524 -19.70 17.65 -41.33
N LYS A 525 -20.25 16.68 -42.06
CA LYS A 525 -21.24 16.92 -43.12
C LYS A 525 -22.53 17.52 -42.54
N ALA A 526 -23.03 16.96 -41.46
CA ALA A 526 -24.19 17.49 -40.75
C ALA A 526 -23.97 18.92 -40.23
N ALA A 527 -22.73 19.28 -39.87
CA ALA A 527 -22.33 20.64 -39.51
C ALA A 527 -22.09 21.56 -40.71
N GLY A 528 -22.39 21.15 -41.93
CA GLY A 528 -22.28 21.96 -43.14
C GLY A 528 -20.86 22.19 -43.66
N LYS A 529 -19.90 21.36 -43.25
CA LYS A 529 -18.50 21.44 -43.72
C LYS A 529 -18.37 20.94 -45.16
N SER A 530 -17.54 21.62 -45.98
CA SER A 530 -17.17 21.18 -47.31
C SER A 530 -16.31 19.93 -47.27
N ASP A 531 -16.29 19.15 -48.37
CA ASP A 531 -15.46 17.95 -48.47
C ASP A 531 -13.96 18.26 -48.24
N ALA A 532 -13.48 19.41 -48.70
CA ALA A 532 -12.09 19.84 -48.45
C ALA A 532 -11.79 20.14 -46.98
N GLU A 533 -12.74 20.75 -46.25
CA GLU A 533 -12.62 20.94 -44.79
C GLU A 533 -12.68 19.63 -44.04
N ILE A 534 -13.54 18.70 -44.49
CA ILE A 534 -13.68 17.36 -43.89
C ILE A 534 -12.38 16.57 -44.02
N GLU A 535 -11.81 16.51 -45.22
CA GLU A 535 -10.52 15.84 -45.45
C GLU A 535 -9.41 16.41 -44.57
N LYS A 536 -9.38 17.73 -44.39
CA LYS A 536 -8.40 18.41 -43.55
C LYS A 536 -8.58 18.09 -42.05
N LEU A 537 -9.81 17.87 -41.57
CA LEU A 537 -10.13 17.80 -40.14
C LEU A 537 -10.36 16.38 -39.64
N LYS A 538 -10.80 15.44 -40.50
CA LYS A 538 -11.29 14.14 -40.05
C LYS A 538 -10.28 13.37 -39.21
N ALA A 539 -9.02 13.33 -39.61
CA ALA A 539 -7.98 12.60 -38.90
C ALA A 539 -7.74 13.10 -37.46
N PHE A 540 -7.94 14.39 -37.20
CA PHE A 540 -7.77 15.00 -35.87
C PHE A 540 -8.98 14.79 -34.95
N LYS A 541 -10.12 14.37 -35.49
CA LYS A 541 -11.38 14.19 -34.76
C LYS A 541 -11.75 12.72 -34.52
N VAL A 542 -10.96 11.79 -35.07
CA VAL A 542 -11.09 10.36 -34.81
C VAL A 542 -10.58 10.06 -33.40
N PHE A 543 -11.30 9.22 -32.69
CA PHE A 543 -10.92 8.66 -31.40
C PHE A 543 -10.87 7.14 -31.55
N ASP A 544 -9.72 6.54 -31.38
CA ASP A 544 -9.57 5.08 -31.53
C ASP A 544 -10.46 4.28 -30.58
N GLY A 545 -10.78 4.86 -29.41
CA GLY A 545 -11.46 4.12 -28.35
C GLY A 545 -10.59 2.98 -27.81
N ASN A 546 -11.23 1.89 -27.38
CA ASN A 546 -10.56 0.68 -26.92
C ASN A 546 -9.58 0.92 -25.76
N ARG A 547 -9.84 1.98 -24.97
CA ARG A 547 -9.07 2.40 -23.79
C ARG A 547 -9.69 1.77 -22.54
N PRO A 548 -8.93 0.96 -21.78
CA PRO A 548 -9.48 0.21 -20.66
C PRO A 548 -9.80 1.10 -19.47
N SER A 549 -10.91 0.82 -18.79
CA SER A 549 -11.27 1.48 -17.55
C SER A 549 -12.07 0.56 -16.61
N ASN A 550 -11.87 0.76 -15.31
CA ASN A 550 -12.77 0.28 -14.27
C ASN A 550 -13.66 1.44 -13.81
N SER A 551 -14.93 1.16 -13.51
CA SER A 551 -15.84 2.11 -12.89
C SER A 551 -16.19 1.61 -11.48
N ILE A 552 -15.75 2.34 -10.47
CA ILE A 552 -15.98 2.03 -9.06
C ILE A 552 -17.05 3.01 -8.56
N LEU A 553 -18.29 2.54 -8.53
CA LEU A 553 -19.43 3.32 -8.05
C LEU A 553 -19.72 2.95 -6.60
N VAL A 554 -19.62 3.93 -5.71
CA VAL A 554 -19.95 3.75 -4.30
C VAL A 554 -21.25 4.48 -3.97
N LYS A 555 -22.01 4.01 -2.98
CA LYS A 555 -23.26 4.67 -2.61
C LYS A 555 -23.02 6.09 -2.10
N LYS A 556 -22.09 6.27 -1.19
CA LYS A 556 -21.66 7.54 -0.60
C LYS A 556 -20.28 7.37 0.03
N ILE A 557 -19.44 8.40 0.02
CA ILE A 557 -18.15 8.37 0.74
C ILE A 557 -18.44 8.52 2.25
N THR A 558 -18.63 7.40 2.93
CA THR A 558 -18.73 7.32 4.40
C THR A 558 -17.40 6.83 4.97
N PRO A 559 -17.16 6.95 6.29
CA PRO A 559 -15.97 6.35 6.91
C PRO A 559 -15.84 4.85 6.58
N ARG A 560 -16.93 4.08 6.67
CA ARG A 560 -16.94 2.65 6.35
C ARG A 560 -16.56 2.37 4.89
N VAL A 561 -17.17 3.09 3.95
CA VAL A 561 -16.90 2.92 2.51
C VAL A 561 -15.44 3.32 2.18
N LEU A 562 -14.96 4.43 2.75
CA LEU A 562 -13.56 4.84 2.55
C LEU A 562 -12.59 3.79 3.10
N GLY A 563 -12.84 3.25 4.29
CA GLY A 563 -12.04 2.19 4.87
C GLY A 563 -11.97 0.95 3.96
N ALA A 564 -13.11 0.52 3.44
CA ALA A 564 -13.19 -0.61 2.51
C ALA A 564 -12.44 -0.34 1.18
N LEU A 565 -12.57 0.87 0.61
CA LEU A 565 -11.83 1.26 -0.61
C LEU A 565 -10.32 1.25 -0.38
N LEU A 566 -9.85 1.76 0.75
CA LEU A 566 -8.43 1.78 1.06
C LEU A 566 -7.86 0.37 1.21
N ALA A 567 -8.54 -0.50 1.97
CA ALA A 567 -8.13 -1.89 2.13
C ALA A 567 -8.18 -2.67 0.81
N MET A 568 -9.16 -2.38 -0.06
CA MET A 568 -9.26 -2.97 -1.40
C MET A 568 -8.00 -2.70 -2.23
N TYR A 569 -7.49 -1.47 -2.24
CA TYR A 569 -6.26 -1.12 -2.94
C TYR A 569 -5.01 -1.66 -2.24
N GLU A 570 -4.95 -1.66 -0.90
CA GLU A 570 -3.84 -2.29 -0.16
C GLU A 570 -3.70 -3.77 -0.53
N HIS A 571 -4.80 -4.51 -0.58
CA HIS A 571 -4.80 -5.92 -0.98
C HIS A 571 -4.49 -6.11 -2.47
N LYS A 572 -4.99 -5.21 -3.37
CA LYS A 572 -4.58 -5.19 -4.78
C LYS A 572 -3.05 -5.12 -4.91
N ILE A 573 -2.42 -4.20 -4.19
CA ILE A 573 -0.97 -4.01 -4.18
C ILE A 573 -0.25 -5.27 -3.67
N PHE A 574 -0.75 -5.87 -2.58
CA PHE A 574 -0.19 -7.12 -2.05
C PHE A 574 -0.25 -8.26 -3.06
N VAL A 575 -1.41 -8.47 -3.71
CA VAL A 575 -1.58 -9.52 -4.74
C VAL A 575 -0.59 -9.34 -5.88
N GLN A 576 -0.44 -8.10 -6.37
CA GLN A 576 0.52 -7.78 -7.43
C GLN A 576 1.96 -8.10 -7.00
N GLY A 577 2.34 -7.73 -5.78
CA GLY A 577 3.67 -8.05 -5.25
C GLY A 577 3.93 -9.54 -5.08
N VAL A 578 2.91 -10.34 -4.72
CA VAL A 578 3.00 -11.81 -4.67
C VAL A 578 3.25 -12.37 -6.06
N ILE A 579 2.48 -11.94 -7.05
CA ILE A 579 2.58 -12.45 -8.43
C ILE A 579 3.90 -12.00 -9.08
N TRP A 580 4.31 -10.75 -8.92
CA TRP A 580 5.62 -10.28 -9.39
C TRP A 580 6.80 -10.80 -8.57
N ASN A 581 6.54 -11.58 -7.54
CA ASN A 581 7.56 -12.18 -6.67
C ASN A 581 8.50 -11.13 -6.04
N VAL A 582 7.98 -9.97 -5.62
CA VAL A 582 8.77 -8.88 -5.03
C VAL A 582 8.43 -8.66 -3.56
N PHE A 583 9.37 -8.06 -2.80
CA PHE A 583 9.11 -7.66 -1.42
C PHE A 583 8.38 -6.32 -1.37
N SER A 584 7.06 -6.34 -1.17
CA SER A 584 6.21 -5.15 -1.20
C SER A 584 6.29 -4.30 0.09
N PHE A 585 6.95 -4.76 1.15
CA PHE A 585 6.87 -4.11 2.47
C PHE A 585 8.18 -3.49 2.95
N ASP A 586 9.25 -3.59 2.17
CA ASP A 586 10.50 -2.84 2.36
C ASP A 586 10.59 -1.63 1.42
N GLN A 587 11.62 -0.78 1.59
CA GLN A 587 11.84 0.43 0.80
C GLN A 587 13.32 0.83 0.66
N TRP A 588 14.21 -0.10 0.35
CA TRP A 588 15.66 0.13 0.24
C TRP A 588 16.03 1.23 -0.76
N GLY A 589 15.20 1.45 -1.80
CA GLY A 589 15.44 2.45 -2.85
C GLY A 589 15.48 3.90 -2.37
N VAL A 590 14.95 4.22 -1.17
CA VAL A 590 14.96 5.58 -0.62
C VAL A 590 16.15 5.86 0.32
N GLU A 591 17.00 4.87 0.60
CA GLU A 591 18.06 5.00 1.62
C GLU A 591 19.31 5.72 1.08
N LEU A 592 19.71 5.46 -0.18
CA LEU A 592 20.91 6.06 -0.77
C LEU A 592 20.86 7.59 -0.80
N GLY A 593 19.72 8.15 -1.21
CA GLY A 593 19.55 9.61 -1.25
C GLY A 593 19.70 10.26 0.13
N LYS A 594 19.20 9.63 1.19
CA LYS A 594 19.35 10.11 2.57
C LYS A 594 20.80 10.08 3.04
N GLN A 595 21.54 9.00 2.69
CA GLN A 595 22.97 8.89 3.03
C GLN A 595 23.77 10.00 2.37
N LEU A 596 23.54 10.27 1.09
CA LEU A 596 24.21 11.36 0.35
C LEU A 596 23.82 12.74 0.90
N ALA A 597 22.55 12.97 1.21
CA ALA A 597 22.09 14.23 1.80
C ALA A 597 22.79 14.54 3.14
N ASN A 598 22.97 13.50 3.99
CA ASN A 598 23.71 13.66 5.26
C ASN A 598 25.19 13.98 5.07
N GLN A 599 25.82 13.56 3.95
CA GLN A 599 27.19 13.93 3.60
C GLN A 599 27.27 15.35 3.06
N ILE A 600 26.33 15.77 2.23
CA ILE A 600 26.29 17.09 1.60
C ILE A 600 25.94 18.20 2.59
N LEU A 601 25.08 17.93 3.59
CA LEU A 601 24.61 18.96 4.52
C LEU A 601 25.77 19.75 5.21
N PRO A 602 26.79 19.12 5.83
CA PRO A 602 27.90 19.87 6.41
C PRO A 602 28.74 20.60 5.35
N GLU A 603 28.75 20.13 4.10
CA GLU A 603 29.45 20.81 3.02
C GLU A 603 28.74 22.13 2.64
N LEU A 604 27.41 22.18 2.66
CA LEU A 604 26.63 23.39 2.44
C LEU A 604 26.83 24.44 3.56
N GLU A 605 27.15 24.01 4.77
CA GLU A 605 27.43 24.88 5.92
C GLU A 605 28.85 25.44 5.86
N SER A 606 29.81 24.70 5.28
CA SER A 606 31.21 25.12 5.18
C SER A 606 31.38 26.20 4.11
N GLY A 607 32.29 27.17 4.34
CA GLY A 607 32.66 28.19 3.35
C GLY A 607 33.59 27.68 2.22
N ALA A 608 34.14 26.46 2.33
CA ALA A 608 35.08 25.90 1.38
C ALA A 608 34.40 25.38 0.11
N LYS A 609 35.04 25.50 -1.05
CA LYS A 609 34.57 24.87 -2.29
C LYS A 609 34.66 23.34 -2.21
N VAL A 610 33.70 22.67 -2.81
CA VAL A 610 33.55 21.21 -2.80
C VAL A 610 34.10 20.64 -4.12
N ASN A 611 34.80 19.50 -4.05
CA ASN A 611 35.43 18.84 -5.20
C ASN A 611 35.43 17.30 -5.10
N ASN A 612 34.70 16.73 -4.15
CA ASN A 612 34.69 15.28 -3.82
C ASN A 612 33.47 14.53 -4.38
N HIS A 613 32.60 15.21 -5.13
CA HIS A 613 31.50 14.62 -5.88
C HIS A 613 31.77 14.62 -7.39
N ASP A 614 30.81 14.20 -8.18
CA ASP A 614 30.83 14.40 -9.62
C ASP A 614 30.82 15.88 -9.99
N SER A 615 31.20 16.20 -11.23
CA SER A 615 31.34 17.58 -11.68
C SER A 615 30.05 18.40 -11.60
N SER A 616 28.89 17.78 -11.78
CA SER A 616 27.58 18.44 -11.69
C SER A 616 27.23 18.77 -10.24
N THR A 617 27.35 17.80 -9.33
CA THR A 617 27.07 17.98 -7.91
C THR A 617 28.01 19.04 -7.30
N ASN A 618 29.32 18.94 -7.56
CA ASN A 618 30.30 19.95 -7.14
C ASN A 618 29.96 21.33 -7.68
N GLY A 619 29.62 21.42 -8.98
CA GLY A 619 29.26 22.68 -9.64
C GLY A 619 28.05 23.33 -8.98
N LEU A 620 26.98 22.57 -8.74
CA LEU A 620 25.73 23.05 -8.12
C LEU A 620 25.93 23.50 -6.67
N ILE A 621 26.65 22.73 -5.85
CA ILE A 621 26.96 23.09 -4.46
C ILE A 621 27.79 24.37 -4.43
N ASN A 622 28.82 24.48 -5.26
CA ASN A 622 29.68 25.67 -5.30
C ASN A 622 28.92 26.90 -5.81
N GLN A 623 28.06 26.74 -6.82
CA GLN A 623 27.22 27.83 -7.30
C GLN A 623 26.20 28.29 -6.25
N TYR A 624 25.59 27.36 -5.50
CA TYR A 624 24.73 27.71 -4.36
C TYR A 624 25.49 28.58 -3.34
N LYS A 625 26.72 28.18 -3.00
CA LYS A 625 27.56 28.96 -2.07
C LYS A 625 27.92 30.35 -2.59
N ASP A 626 28.18 30.45 -3.90
CA ASP A 626 28.50 31.75 -4.54
C ASP A 626 27.26 32.68 -4.59
N TRP A 627 26.03 32.15 -4.53
CA TRP A 627 24.77 32.92 -4.52
C TRP A 627 24.24 33.22 -3.10
N LYS A 628 24.67 32.52 -2.08
CA LYS A 628 24.29 32.73 -0.67
C LYS A 628 25.03 33.91 -0.05
#